data_b39e0fd84d47b5eb21d4a9d86102743d
#
_entry.id   b39e0fd84d47b5eb21d4a9d86102743d
#
_cell.length_a   1.000
_cell.length_b   1.000
_cell.length_c   1.000
_cell.angle_alpha   90.00
_cell.angle_beta   90.00
_cell.angle_gamma   90.00
#
_symmetry.space_group_name_H-M   'P 1'
#
loop_
_entity.id
_entity.type
_entity.pdbx_description
1 polymer ?
#
loop_
_entity_poly.entity_id
_entity_poly.type
_entity_poly.pdbx_seq_one_letter_code
_entity_poly.pdbx_strand_id
1 'polypeptide(L)'
;PVFVEQKHTETLFNHVAFKEGWEGHTERLILELLYTTGMRLSELISIKENQVDIKQLRIKVLGKGNKERMIPLDAKIAGSINAYMQEKRRVHESFGEMHLLVNAKGKKLYPKYVYLVVKKYLTLVTTIKKKSPHILRHTFATHLTNHGADINAVKELLGHSSLAATQIYTHNTIEKLKEVYQKAHPKA
;
A
#
# COMPACT_ATOMS: atom_id res chain seq x y z
N PRO A 1 5.45 -19.29 10.17
CA PRO A 1 5.37 -18.70 8.84
C PRO A 1 5.86 -17.26 8.86
N VAL A 2 6.42 -16.85 7.76
CA VAL A 2 7.00 -15.50 7.60
C VAL A 2 6.03 -14.53 6.90
N PHE A 3 4.77 -14.87 6.86
CA PHE A 3 3.71 -14.02 6.28
C PHE A 3 2.43 -14.14 7.10
N VAL A 4 1.52 -13.20 6.92
CA VAL A 4 0.21 -13.20 7.57
C VAL A 4 -0.75 -14.05 6.73
N GLU A 5 -1.42 -15.03 7.34
CA GLU A 5 -2.40 -15.85 6.64
C GLU A 5 -3.61 -15.02 6.18
N GLN A 6 -4.23 -15.43 5.07
CA GLN A 6 -5.36 -14.72 4.49
C GLN A 6 -6.51 -14.53 5.49
N LYS A 7 -6.83 -15.55 6.30
CA LYS A 7 -7.86 -15.42 7.35
C LYS A 7 -7.57 -14.29 8.33
N HIS A 8 -6.29 -14.03 8.63
CA HIS A 8 -5.88 -12.97 9.53
C HIS A 8 -5.94 -11.60 8.86
N THR A 9 -5.61 -11.48 7.57
CA THR A 9 -5.80 -10.23 6.85
C THR A 9 -7.27 -9.89 6.69
N GLU A 10 -8.12 -10.87 6.46
CA GLU A 10 -9.57 -10.67 6.42
C GLU A 10 -10.11 -10.18 7.76
N THR A 11 -9.67 -10.77 8.86
CA THR A 11 -10.03 -10.32 10.21
C THR A 11 -9.56 -8.89 10.44
N LEU A 12 -8.34 -8.57 10.05
CA LEU A 12 -7.77 -7.23 10.21
C LEU A 12 -8.63 -6.16 9.55
N PHE A 13 -9.05 -6.37 8.30
CA PHE A 13 -9.75 -5.33 7.55
C PHE A 13 -11.27 -5.36 7.73
N ASN A 14 -11.85 -6.47 8.14
CA ASN A 14 -13.30 -6.62 8.27
C ASN A 14 -13.81 -6.60 9.71
N HIS A 15 -12.99 -6.95 10.68
CA HIS A 15 -13.46 -7.17 12.06
C HIS A 15 -12.71 -6.37 13.12
N VAL A 16 -11.50 -5.89 12.85
CA VAL A 16 -10.76 -5.07 13.83
C VAL A 16 -11.31 -3.65 13.82
N ALA A 17 -11.55 -3.11 15.01
CA ALA A 17 -11.92 -1.72 15.18
C ALA A 17 -10.66 -0.85 15.12
N PHE A 18 -10.61 0.03 14.13
CA PHE A 18 -9.57 1.04 14.06
C PHE A 18 -9.92 2.22 14.96
N LYS A 19 -8.90 2.95 15.41
CA LYS A 19 -9.08 4.17 16.18
C LYS A 19 -10.01 5.13 15.42
N GLU A 20 -10.90 5.81 16.12
CA GLU A 20 -11.80 6.78 15.49
C GLU A 20 -11.05 8.06 15.11
N GLY A 21 -11.61 8.79 14.15
CA GLY A 21 -11.11 10.07 13.70
C GLY A 21 -9.98 9.98 12.68
N TRP A 22 -9.34 11.12 12.45
CA TRP A 22 -8.31 11.28 11.43
C TRP A 22 -7.15 10.30 11.59
N GLU A 23 -6.64 10.17 12.81
CA GLU A 23 -5.51 9.29 13.11
C GLU A 23 -5.83 7.84 12.78
N GLY A 24 -7.03 7.37 13.13
CA GLY A 24 -7.49 6.03 12.79
C GLY A 24 -7.65 5.80 11.29
N HIS A 25 -8.13 6.80 10.58
CA HIS A 25 -8.22 6.72 9.10
C HIS A 25 -6.82 6.62 8.49
N THR A 26 -5.87 7.35 9.00
CA THR A 26 -4.46 7.27 8.57
C THR A 26 -3.89 5.88 8.85
N GLU A 27 -4.09 5.36 10.05
CA GLU A 27 -3.61 4.02 10.44
C GLU A 27 -4.19 2.93 9.54
N ARG A 28 -5.49 2.99 9.27
CA ARG A 28 -6.15 2.02 8.38
C ARG A 28 -5.60 2.10 6.96
N LEU A 29 -5.47 3.30 6.42
CA LEU A 29 -4.98 3.48 5.05
C LEU A 29 -3.52 3.04 4.90
N ILE A 30 -2.69 3.22 5.92
CA ILE A 30 -1.33 2.68 5.96
C ILE A 30 -1.35 1.17 5.72
N LEU A 31 -2.15 0.45 6.51
CA LEU A 31 -2.24 -1.00 6.41
C LEU A 31 -2.83 -1.46 5.08
N GLU A 32 -3.88 -0.80 4.62
CA GLU A 32 -4.51 -1.13 3.33
C GLU A 32 -3.53 -0.93 2.17
N LEU A 33 -2.79 0.18 2.14
CA LEU A 33 -1.83 0.44 1.08
C LEU A 33 -0.67 -0.56 1.10
N LEU A 34 -0.10 -0.83 2.27
CA LEU A 34 1.00 -1.79 2.37
C LEU A 34 0.59 -3.18 1.89
N TYR A 35 -0.61 -3.63 2.27
CA TYR A 35 -1.08 -4.96 1.90
C TYR A 35 -1.57 -5.04 0.46
N THR A 36 -2.28 -4.02 -0.04
CA THR A 36 -2.87 -4.09 -1.38
C THR A 36 -1.91 -3.73 -2.51
N THR A 37 -0.81 -3.06 -2.20
CA THR A 37 0.17 -2.64 -3.21
C THR A 37 1.53 -3.31 -3.07
N GLY A 38 1.84 -3.82 -1.89
CA GLY A 38 3.15 -4.40 -1.61
C GLY A 38 4.30 -3.40 -1.60
N MET A 39 4.02 -2.10 -1.58
CA MET A 39 5.08 -1.09 -1.61
C MET A 39 5.97 -1.14 -0.37
N ARG A 40 7.17 -0.58 -0.50
CA ARG A 40 8.10 -0.45 0.62
C ARG A 40 7.68 0.68 1.55
N LEU A 41 8.08 0.58 2.81
CA LEU A 41 7.83 1.61 3.81
C LEU A 41 8.29 3.00 3.33
N SER A 42 9.50 3.09 2.79
CA SER A 42 10.03 4.36 2.28
C SER A 42 9.20 4.94 1.14
N GLU A 43 8.69 4.08 0.28
CA GLU A 43 7.79 4.47 -0.81
C GLU A 43 6.47 5.00 -0.26
N LEU A 44 5.88 4.29 0.71
CA LEU A 44 4.61 4.69 1.33
C LEU A 44 4.67 6.10 1.91
N ILE A 45 5.69 6.38 2.73
CA ILE A 45 5.79 7.68 3.40
C ILE A 45 6.19 8.81 2.46
N SER A 46 6.70 8.50 1.29
CA SER A 46 7.16 9.48 0.31
C SER A 46 6.13 9.78 -0.79
N ILE A 47 5.04 9.02 -0.87
CA ILE A 47 4.01 9.26 -1.89
C ILE A 47 3.44 10.67 -1.73
N LYS A 48 3.36 11.38 -2.86
CA LYS A 48 2.71 12.68 -2.94
C LYS A 48 1.33 12.53 -3.58
N GLU A 49 0.41 13.44 -3.26
CA GLU A 49 -0.95 13.39 -3.81
C GLU A 49 -0.97 13.38 -5.34
N ASN A 50 -0.07 14.12 -5.98
CA ASN A 50 0.00 14.19 -7.44
C ASN A 50 0.52 12.91 -8.11
N GLN A 51 0.99 11.95 -7.33
CA GLN A 51 1.43 10.64 -7.83
C GLN A 51 0.29 9.62 -7.85
N VAL A 52 -0.88 9.99 -7.34
CA VAL A 52 -2.06 9.11 -7.30
C VAL A 52 -3.00 9.51 -8.44
N ASP A 53 -3.31 8.55 -9.29
CA ASP A 53 -4.28 8.72 -10.38
C ASP A 53 -5.52 7.87 -10.06
N ILE A 54 -6.53 8.52 -9.48
CA ILE A 54 -7.76 7.85 -9.06
C ILE A 54 -8.56 7.36 -10.27
N LYS A 55 -8.58 8.13 -11.35
CA LYS A 55 -9.36 7.78 -12.54
C LYS A 55 -8.78 6.56 -13.25
N GLN A 56 -7.46 6.48 -13.35
CA GLN A 56 -6.79 5.37 -14.01
C GLN A 56 -6.37 4.25 -13.06
N LEU A 57 -6.71 4.36 -11.79
CA LEU A 57 -6.47 3.34 -10.77
C LEU A 57 -5.00 2.93 -10.69
N ARG A 58 -4.13 3.89 -10.45
CA ARG A 58 -2.71 3.63 -10.34
C ARG A 58 -2.00 4.67 -9.47
N ILE A 59 -0.88 4.25 -8.87
CA ILE A 59 0.05 5.12 -8.16
C ILE A 59 1.42 5.01 -8.81
N LYS A 60 2.08 6.12 -9.01
CA LYS A 60 3.46 6.18 -9.42
C LYS A 60 4.34 6.30 -8.19
N VAL A 61 5.28 5.37 -8.00
CA VAL A 61 6.22 5.43 -6.89
C VAL A 61 7.65 5.54 -7.39
N LEU A 62 8.49 6.20 -6.60
CA LEU A 62 9.92 6.29 -6.82
C LEU A 62 10.62 5.32 -5.89
N GLY A 63 11.22 4.29 -6.44
CA GLY A 63 11.98 3.31 -5.69
C GLY A 63 13.45 3.66 -5.58
N LYS A 64 14.24 2.67 -5.18
CA LYS A 64 15.69 2.79 -5.04
C LYS A 64 16.33 3.26 -6.36
N GLY A 65 17.21 4.27 -6.29
CA GLY A 65 17.88 4.83 -7.46
C GLY A 65 16.98 5.69 -8.35
N ASN A 66 15.93 6.29 -7.79
CA ASN A 66 14.93 7.09 -8.51
C ASN A 66 14.23 6.33 -9.64
N LYS A 67 14.19 5.02 -9.57
CA LYS A 67 13.43 4.22 -10.54
C LYS A 67 11.94 4.34 -10.27
N GLU A 68 11.22 4.79 -11.27
CA GLU A 68 9.76 4.88 -11.21
C GLU A 68 9.13 3.51 -11.51
N ARG A 69 8.05 3.20 -10.81
CA ARG A 69 7.17 2.11 -11.21
C ARG A 69 5.72 2.49 -10.95
N MET A 70 4.84 1.93 -11.74
CA MET A 70 3.41 2.09 -11.57
C MET A 70 2.85 0.93 -10.76
N ILE A 71 2.02 1.25 -9.78
CA ILE A 71 1.32 0.26 -8.97
C ILE A 71 -0.16 0.36 -9.29
N PRO A 72 -0.81 -0.75 -9.69
CA PRO A 72 -2.25 -0.74 -9.92
C PRO A 72 -3.01 -0.65 -8.60
N LEU A 73 -4.15 0.03 -8.63
CA LEU A 73 -5.07 0.13 -7.50
C LEU A 73 -6.38 -0.56 -7.88
N ASP A 74 -7.04 -1.19 -6.91
CA ASP A 74 -8.45 -1.52 -7.11
C ASP A 74 -9.33 -0.30 -6.83
N ALA A 75 -10.59 -0.38 -7.27
CA ALA A 75 -11.52 0.74 -7.13
C ALA A 75 -11.80 1.06 -5.66
N LYS A 76 -11.78 0.06 -4.78
CA LYS A 76 -12.06 0.21 -3.36
C LYS A 76 -10.98 1.02 -2.67
N ILE A 77 -9.70 0.68 -2.88
CA ILE A 77 -8.60 1.42 -2.29
C ILE A 77 -8.50 2.83 -2.87
N ALA A 78 -8.76 2.98 -4.16
CA ALA A 78 -8.81 4.30 -4.80
C ALA A 78 -9.87 5.19 -4.16
N GLY A 79 -11.04 4.63 -3.86
CA GLY A 79 -12.11 5.33 -3.13
C GLY A 79 -11.68 5.73 -1.72
N SER A 80 -10.99 4.84 -1.02
CA SER A 80 -10.45 5.13 0.32
C SER A 80 -9.41 6.24 0.29
N ILE A 81 -8.54 6.25 -0.70
CA ILE A 81 -7.54 7.31 -0.89
C ILE A 81 -8.23 8.65 -1.15
N ASN A 82 -9.22 8.65 -2.03
CA ASN A 82 -9.96 9.87 -2.36
C ASN A 82 -10.68 10.46 -1.14
N ALA A 83 -11.35 9.61 -0.37
CA ALA A 83 -12.02 10.02 0.87
C ALA A 83 -11.03 10.57 1.89
N TYR A 84 -9.87 9.95 2.01
CA TYR A 84 -8.79 10.41 2.89
C TYR A 84 -8.28 11.78 2.49
N MET A 85 -8.05 12.01 1.20
CA MET A 85 -7.59 13.31 0.71
C MET A 85 -8.63 14.42 0.95
N GLN A 86 -9.91 14.12 0.80
CA GLN A 86 -10.97 15.08 1.08
C GLN A 86 -11.06 15.43 2.57
N GLU A 87 -10.98 14.45 3.45
CA GLU A 87 -10.96 14.66 4.89
C GLU A 87 -9.73 15.43 5.34
N LYS A 88 -8.57 15.12 4.75
CA LYS A 88 -7.32 15.83 5.01
C LYS A 88 -7.46 17.33 4.76
N ARG A 89 -8.12 17.73 3.68
CA ARG A 89 -8.37 19.14 3.37
C ARG A 89 -9.27 19.82 4.40
N ARG A 90 -10.20 19.08 5.01
CA ARG A 90 -11.07 19.61 6.07
C ARG A 90 -10.36 19.73 7.41
N VAL A 91 -9.53 18.74 7.74
CA VAL A 91 -8.86 18.66 9.05
C VAL A 91 -7.63 19.58 9.10
N HIS A 92 -6.91 19.68 7.99
CA HIS A 92 -5.68 20.45 7.90
C HIS A 92 -5.86 21.60 6.89
N GLU A 93 -6.03 22.80 7.38
CA GLU A 93 -6.23 23.99 6.54
C GLU A 93 -5.01 24.37 5.71
N SER A 94 -3.83 23.94 6.12
CA SER A 94 -2.59 24.25 5.42
C SER A 94 -2.35 23.25 4.30
N PHE A 95 -2.37 23.73 3.09
CA PHE A 95 -2.15 22.93 1.89
C PHE A 95 -0.67 22.80 1.51
N GLY A 96 0.23 23.14 2.42
CA GLY A 96 1.66 23.07 2.15
C GLY A 96 2.22 21.65 2.09
N GLU A 97 1.53 20.67 2.66
CA GLU A 97 2.02 19.32 2.68
C GLU A 97 1.48 18.50 1.50
N MET A 98 2.38 18.19 0.58
CA MET A 98 2.06 17.48 -0.64
C MET A 98 2.04 15.95 -0.47
N HIS A 99 2.48 15.44 0.67
CA HIS A 99 2.47 14.00 0.93
C HIS A 99 1.04 13.48 1.07
N LEU A 100 0.80 12.29 0.53
CA LEU A 100 -0.52 11.66 0.63
C LEU A 100 -0.89 11.42 2.10
N LEU A 101 -0.04 10.70 2.82
CA LEU A 101 -0.28 10.34 4.21
C LEU A 101 0.40 11.35 5.14
N VAL A 102 -0.38 11.86 6.09
CA VAL A 102 0.13 12.80 7.11
C VAL A 102 -0.33 12.38 8.50
N ASN A 103 0.43 12.77 9.51
CA ASN A 103 0.11 12.50 10.91
C ASN A 103 -0.99 13.44 11.43
N ALA A 104 -1.29 13.34 12.73
CA ALA A 104 -2.31 14.17 13.38
C ALA A 104 -2.01 15.69 13.27
N LYS A 105 -0.74 16.07 13.08
CA LYS A 105 -0.32 17.45 12.91
C LYS A 105 -0.25 17.90 11.44
N GLY A 106 -0.63 17.05 10.50
CA GLY A 106 -0.56 17.33 9.08
C GLY A 106 0.83 17.20 8.48
N LYS A 107 1.75 16.51 9.16
CA LYS A 107 3.13 16.33 8.73
C LYS A 107 3.40 14.95 8.16
N LYS A 108 4.41 14.86 7.32
CA LYS A 108 4.90 13.59 6.75
C LYS A 108 5.10 12.55 7.85
N LEU A 109 4.76 11.29 7.54
CA LEU A 109 4.93 10.18 8.48
C LEU A 109 6.40 9.83 8.68
N TYR A 110 6.71 9.32 9.89
CA TYR A 110 8.02 8.76 10.20
C TYR A 110 8.03 7.25 10.03
N PRO A 111 9.14 6.64 9.62
CA PRO A 111 9.26 5.19 9.53
C PRO A 111 8.86 4.46 10.82
N LYS A 112 9.32 4.97 11.96
CA LYS A 112 8.98 4.37 13.26
C LYS A 112 7.48 4.38 13.55
N TYR A 113 6.78 5.45 13.18
CA TYR A 113 5.34 5.54 13.38
C TYR A 113 4.62 4.45 12.58
N VAL A 114 4.98 4.28 11.32
CA VAL A 114 4.38 3.24 10.46
C VAL A 114 4.69 1.85 11.02
N TYR A 115 5.92 1.63 11.46
CA TYR A 115 6.31 0.38 12.09
C TYR A 115 5.43 0.05 13.30
N LEU A 116 5.20 1.03 14.17
CA LEU A 116 4.38 0.85 15.37
C LEU A 116 2.91 0.59 15.04
N VAL A 117 2.39 1.26 14.03
CA VAL A 117 1.01 1.04 13.53
C VAL A 117 0.85 -0.40 13.06
N VAL A 118 1.75 -0.88 12.21
CA VAL A 118 1.71 -2.25 11.70
C VAL A 118 1.80 -3.26 12.86
N LYS A 119 2.73 -3.05 13.77
CA LYS A 119 2.91 -3.93 14.92
C LYS A 119 1.66 -3.98 15.81
N LYS A 120 1.08 -2.81 16.09
CA LYS A 120 -0.13 -2.69 16.90
C LYS A 120 -1.29 -3.52 16.33
N TYR A 121 -1.60 -3.33 15.08
CA TYR A 121 -2.77 -3.97 14.47
C TYR A 121 -2.52 -5.45 14.14
N LEU A 122 -1.34 -5.82 13.70
CA LEU A 122 -1.03 -7.23 13.47
C LEU A 122 -1.03 -8.04 14.76
N THR A 123 -0.67 -7.44 15.89
CA THR A 123 -0.72 -8.10 17.19
C THR A 123 -2.14 -8.54 17.56
N LEU A 124 -3.16 -7.83 17.05
CA LEU A 124 -4.56 -8.16 17.33
C LEU A 124 -5.04 -9.39 16.56
N VAL A 125 -4.40 -9.75 15.45
CA VAL A 125 -4.93 -10.77 14.53
C VAL A 125 -4.00 -11.96 14.31
N THR A 126 -2.72 -11.86 14.65
CA THR A 126 -1.76 -12.94 14.41
C THR A 126 -0.71 -13.03 15.51
N THR A 127 -0.18 -14.24 15.67
CA THR A 127 0.89 -14.54 16.65
C THR A 127 2.28 -14.63 16.02
N ILE A 128 2.42 -14.32 14.74
CA ILE A 128 3.75 -14.31 14.11
C ILE A 128 4.69 -13.35 14.85
N LYS A 129 5.98 -13.70 14.93
CA LYS A 129 6.93 -12.93 15.74
C LYS A 129 7.29 -11.59 15.11
N LYS A 130 7.55 -11.57 13.81
CA LYS A 130 7.89 -10.34 13.10
C LYS A 130 6.63 -9.66 12.57
N LYS A 131 6.36 -8.48 13.10
CA LYS A 131 5.19 -7.68 12.72
C LYS A 131 5.68 -6.32 12.22
N SER A 132 5.99 -6.22 10.95
CA SER A 132 6.60 -5.04 10.33
C SER A 132 6.00 -4.76 8.96
N PRO A 133 6.22 -3.55 8.41
CA PRO A 133 5.80 -3.25 7.03
C PRO A 133 6.35 -4.24 6.01
N HIS A 134 7.57 -4.72 6.22
CA HIS A 134 8.19 -5.72 5.35
C HIS A 134 7.39 -7.02 5.30
N ILE A 135 6.82 -7.42 6.43
CA ILE A 135 5.97 -8.63 6.50
C ILE A 135 4.70 -8.46 5.66
N LEU A 136 4.10 -7.28 5.64
CA LEU A 136 2.93 -7.01 4.79
C LEU A 136 3.28 -7.06 3.31
N ARG A 137 4.45 -6.55 2.93
CA ARG A 137 4.95 -6.67 1.56
C ARG A 137 5.18 -8.13 1.18
N HIS A 138 5.79 -8.90 2.06
CA HIS A 138 6.00 -10.33 1.85
C HIS A 138 4.67 -11.08 1.77
N THR A 139 3.71 -10.71 2.62
CA THR A 139 2.35 -11.26 2.62
C THR A 139 1.65 -10.99 1.28
N PHE A 140 1.76 -9.76 0.77
CA PHE A 140 1.24 -9.40 -0.56
C PHE A 140 1.78 -10.35 -1.64
N ALA A 141 3.10 -10.52 -1.70
CA ALA A 141 3.72 -11.41 -2.68
C ALA A 141 3.26 -12.86 -2.54
N THR A 142 3.19 -13.34 -1.29
CA THR A 142 2.80 -14.73 -1.00
C THR A 142 1.34 -14.98 -1.37
N HIS A 143 0.43 -14.07 -1.03
CA HIS A 143 -0.98 -14.22 -1.37
C HIS A 143 -1.20 -14.22 -2.88
N LEU A 144 -0.54 -13.34 -3.62
CA LEU A 144 -0.62 -13.33 -5.08
C LEU A 144 -0.14 -14.65 -5.68
N THR A 145 1.01 -15.12 -5.24
CA THR A 145 1.60 -16.37 -5.72
C THR A 145 0.69 -17.56 -5.39
N ASN A 146 0.15 -17.61 -4.19
CA ASN A 146 -0.76 -18.67 -3.76
C ASN A 146 -2.07 -18.69 -4.56
N HIS A 147 -2.47 -17.56 -5.13
CA HIS A 147 -3.65 -17.46 -5.99
C HIS A 147 -3.32 -17.56 -7.48
N GLY A 148 -2.14 -18.08 -7.81
CA GLY A 148 -1.77 -18.43 -9.17
C GLY A 148 -1.08 -17.34 -9.97
N ALA A 149 -0.70 -16.22 -9.37
CA ALA A 149 0.05 -15.19 -10.08
C ALA A 149 1.44 -15.69 -10.46
N ASP A 150 1.87 -15.36 -11.67
CA ASP A 150 3.22 -15.67 -12.11
C ASP A 150 4.26 -14.94 -11.26
N ILE A 151 5.31 -15.65 -10.87
CA ILE A 151 6.35 -15.09 -10.00
C ILE A 151 7.05 -13.87 -10.63
N ASN A 152 7.22 -13.86 -11.94
CA ASN A 152 7.83 -12.73 -12.64
C ASN A 152 6.92 -11.49 -12.61
N ALA A 153 5.62 -11.70 -12.74
CA ALA A 153 4.63 -10.62 -12.62
C ALA A 153 4.62 -10.04 -11.21
N VAL A 154 4.70 -10.89 -10.18
CA VAL A 154 4.79 -10.44 -8.78
C VAL A 154 6.06 -9.64 -8.55
N LYS A 155 7.20 -10.11 -9.05
CA LYS A 155 8.47 -9.36 -8.96
C LYS A 155 8.38 -8.00 -9.62
N GLU A 156 7.70 -7.91 -10.75
CA GLU A 156 7.50 -6.65 -11.47
C GLU A 156 6.64 -5.68 -10.65
N LEU A 157 5.53 -6.16 -10.07
CA LEU A 157 4.69 -5.36 -9.18
C LEU A 157 5.49 -4.81 -7.99
N LEU A 158 6.40 -5.60 -7.45
CA LEU A 158 7.23 -5.22 -6.31
C LEU A 158 8.43 -4.35 -6.68
N GLY A 159 8.74 -4.22 -7.96
CA GLY A 159 9.89 -3.46 -8.40
C GLY A 159 11.22 -4.18 -8.16
N HIS A 160 11.23 -5.52 -8.11
CA HIS A 160 12.43 -6.34 -7.99
C HIS A 160 13.20 -6.49 -9.31
N SER A 161 13.14 -5.54 -10.17
CA SER A 161 13.87 -5.61 -11.43
C SER A 161 15.36 -5.45 -11.15
N SER A 162 16.09 -6.54 -11.14
CA SER A 162 17.55 -6.56 -11.14
C SER A 162 18.11 -6.16 -12.50
N LEU A 163 17.27 -6.05 -13.51
CA LEU A 163 17.67 -5.69 -14.85
C LEU A 163 17.62 -4.19 -15.02
N ALA A 164 18.77 -3.63 -15.24
CA ALA A 164 19.07 -2.21 -15.31
C ALA A 164 18.41 -1.43 -16.46
N ALA A 165 17.43 -1.97 -17.13
CA ALA A 165 16.74 -1.26 -18.19
C ALA A 165 15.68 -0.33 -17.58
N THR A 166 15.70 0.92 -18.01
CA THR A 166 14.61 1.87 -17.76
C THR A 166 13.32 1.21 -18.23
N GLN A 167 12.47 0.77 -17.30
CA GLN A 167 11.19 0.20 -17.65
C GLN A 167 10.27 1.32 -18.13
N ILE A 168 9.94 1.28 -19.41
CA ILE A 168 8.95 2.19 -19.97
C ILE A 168 7.58 1.59 -19.67
N TYR A 169 6.81 2.26 -18.81
CA TYR A 169 5.45 1.84 -18.51
C TYR A 169 4.51 2.34 -19.60
N THR A 170 4.11 1.44 -20.46
CA THR A 170 3.07 1.71 -21.46
C THR A 170 1.69 1.47 -20.83
N HIS A 171 0.65 2.00 -21.47
CA HIS A 171 -0.73 1.70 -21.06
C HIS A 171 -1.01 0.19 -21.01
N ASN A 172 -0.54 -0.55 -22.01
CA ASN A 172 -0.72 -2.01 -22.06
C ASN A 172 -0.03 -2.74 -20.93
N THR A 173 1.18 -2.30 -20.53
CA THR A 173 1.90 -2.89 -19.41
C THR A 173 1.14 -2.68 -18.11
N ILE A 174 0.62 -1.48 -17.87
CA ILE A 174 -0.16 -1.15 -16.67
C ILE A 174 -1.44 -1.96 -16.62
N GLU A 175 -2.16 -2.09 -17.73
CA GLU A 175 -3.38 -2.90 -17.80
C GLU A 175 -3.11 -4.37 -17.50
N LYS A 176 -1.98 -4.90 -17.98
CA LYS A 176 -1.55 -6.26 -17.66
C LYS A 176 -1.28 -6.45 -16.17
N LEU A 177 -0.63 -5.50 -15.53
CA LEU A 177 -0.38 -5.54 -14.08
C LEU A 177 -1.68 -5.49 -13.29
N LYS A 178 -2.64 -4.65 -13.70
CA LYS A 178 -3.98 -4.61 -13.10
C LYS A 178 -4.71 -5.94 -13.22
N GLU A 179 -4.62 -6.58 -14.37
CA GLU A 179 -5.24 -7.89 -14.60
C GLU A 179 -4.65 -8.95 -13.67
N VAL A 180 -3.34 -9.00 -13.54
CA VAL A 180 -2.66 -9.92 -12.61
C VAL A 180 -3.13 -9.68 -11.18
N TYR A 181 -3.18 -8.43 -10.75
CA TYR A 181 -3.64 -8.06 -9.43
C TYR A 181 -5.09 -8.50 -9.18
N GLN A 182 -6.00 -8.16 -10.10
CA GLN A 182 -7.42 -8.46 -9.95
C GLN A 182 -7.69 -9.97 -9.89
N LYS A 183 -6.95 -10.77 -10.64
CA LYS A 183 -7.12 -12.23 -10.65
C LYS A 183 -6.57 -12.92 -9.42
N ALA A 184 -5.55 -12.36 -8.80
CA ALA A 184 -4.77 -13.07 -7.79
C ALA A 184 -4.81 -12.44 -6.39
N HIS A 185 -5.09 -11.14 -6.24
CA HIS A 185 -5.10 -10.53 -4.92
C HIS A 185 -6.41 -10.78 -4.19
N PRO A 186 -6.37 -11.21 -2.90
CA PRO A 186 -7.58 -11.52 -2.13
C PRO A 186 -8.54 -10.36 -1.95
N LYS A 187 -8.07 -9.12 -2.01
CA LYS A 187 -8.89 -7.91 -1.87
C LYS A 187 -9.31 -7.28 -3.18
N ALA A 188 -8.88 -7.84 -4.29
CA ALA A 188 -9.23 -7.31 -5.59
C ALA A 188 -10.70 -7.54 -5.96
#